data_90a0ee89d0a8f4038fe0846a534b16b2
#
_entry.id   90a0ee89d0a8f4038fe0846a534b16b2
#
_cell.length_a   1.000
_cell.length_b   1.000
_cell.length_c   1.000
_cell.angle_alpha   90.00
_cell.angle_beta   90.00
_cell.angle_gamma   90.00
#
_symmetry.space_group_name_H-M   'P 1'
#
loop_
_entity.id
_entity.type
_entity.pdbx_description
1 polymer ?
#
loop_
_entity_poly.entity_id
_entity_poly.type
_entity_poly.pdbx_seq_one_letter_code
_entity_poly.pdbx_strand_id
1 'polypeptide(L)'
;CLLRWPGVVEPNSVSNEIVGSHDFLPTLVSAAGEPDVMEKLKSGYEANGKTYKVHIDGYDMTPYLTGETEEHSRPGFLYFSDDGDILAMRYHNWKIVFMEQETKGTLYLWMHPFLTLRTPKIFNLRTDPFEYADITPNTYYDSILRHEYLFVPAQKLVGDFLETFKEFPPRQKAASFSLSDVLDKLQSSGRSN
;
A
#
# COMPACT_ATOMS: atom_id res chain seq x y z
N CYS A 1 -1.11 -15.03 7.53
CA CYS A 1 0.34 -15.11 7.74
C CYS A 1 0.62 -15.94 8.99
N LEU A 2 1.70 -16.72 8.99
CA LEU A 2 2.23 -17.42 10.16
C LEU A 2 3.66 -16.95 10.39
N LEU A 3 3.96 -16.54 11.63
CA LEU A 3 5.28 -16.06 12.01
C LEU A 3 5.77 -16.89 13.20
N ARG A 4 7.04 -17.31 13.15
CA ARG A 4 7.69 -18.02 14.24
C ARG A 4 9.02 -17.34 14.58
N TRP A 5 9.08 -16.80 15.81
CA TRP A 5 10.29 -16.17 16.33
C TRP A 5 10.49 -16.60 17.81
N PRO A 6 11.18 -17.75 18.02
CA PRO A 6 11.33 -18.31 19.36
C PRO A 6 12.03 -17.35 20.32
N GLY A 7 11.49 -17.22 21.52
CA GLY A 7 12.01 -16.33 22.55
C GLY A 7 11.60 -14.86 22.42
N VAL A 8 10.92 -14.48 21.34
CA VAL A 8 10.44 -13.13 21.09
C VAL A 8 8.90 -13.09 20.98
N VAL A 9 8.34 -13.90 20.08
CA VAL A 9 6.89 -13.97 19.90
C VAL A 9 6.31 -15.10 20.74
N GLU A 10 5.27 -14.80 21.52
CA GLU A 10 4.60 -15.80 22.36
C GLU A 10 3.93 -16.89 21.51
N PRO A 11 4.06 -18.18 21.90
CA PRO A 11 3.39 -19.27 21.23
C PRO A 11 1.86 -19.10 21.25
N ASN A 12 1.19 -19.43 20.14
CA ASN A 12 -0.26 -19.33 19.97
C ASN A 12 -0.85 -17.92 20.08
N SER A 13 -0.03 -16.88 20.01
CA SER A 13 -0.51 -15.51 19.90
C SER A 13 -1.22 -15.27 18.57
N VAL A 14 -2.27 -14.45 18.58
CA VAL A 14 -3.06 -14.08 17.40
C VAL A 14 -3.14 -12.57 17.33
N SER A 15 -2.82 -12.02 16.17
CA SER A 15 -2.92 -10.58 15.88
C SER A 15 -3.93 -10.34 14.77
N ASN A 16 -4.72 -9.26 14.89
CA ASN A 16 -5.60 -8.73 13.85
C ASN A 16 -5.10 -7.42 13.25
N GLU A 17 -3.86 -7.06 13.55
CA GLU A 17 -3.23 -5.85 13.02
C GLU A 17 -3.04 -5.92 11.49
N ILE A 18 -3.05 -4.75 10.86
CA ILE A 18 -2.83 -4.64 9.42
C ILE A 18 -1.34 -4.81 9.15
N VAL A 19 -0.98 -5.84 8.39
CA VAL A 19 0.40 -6.14 8.00
C VAL A 19 0.49 -6.30 6.49
N GLY A 20 1.49 -5.67 5.89
CA GLY A 20 1.83 -5.84 4.48
C GLY A 20 3.12 -6.63 4.28
N SER A 21 3.29 -7.27 3.12
CA SER A 21 4.52 -8.02 2.80
C SER A 21 5.79 -7.16 2.83
N HIS A 22 5.66 -5.87 2.53
CA HIS A 22 6.76 -4.90 2.58
C HIS A 22 7.20 -4.53 4.01
N ASP A 23 6.40 -4.86 5.06
CA ASP A 23 6.79 -4.69 6.46
C ASP A 23 7.85 -5.69 6.90
N PHE A 24 7.96 -6.83 6.22
CA PHE A 24 8.97 -7.84 6.56
C PHE A 24 10.39 -7.37 6.32
N LEU A 25 10.63 -6.52 5.33
CA LEU A 25 12.00 -6.04 5.06
C LEU A 25 12.56 -5.23 6.25
N PRO A 26 11.95 -4.12 6.68
CA PRO A 26 12.45 -3.37 7.84
C PRO A 26 12.46 -4.22 9.12
N THR A 27 11.46 -5.06 9.34
CA THR A 27 11.38 -5.93 10.51
C THR A 27 12.53 -6.95 10.57
N LEU A 28 12.85 -7.62 9.46
CA LEU A 28 13.94 -8.60 9.43
C LEU A 28 15.31 -7.94 9.57
N VAL A 29 15.48 -6.74 9.01
CA VAL A 29 16.72 -5.97 9.15
C VAL A 29 16.88 -5.46 10.59
N SER A 30 15.78 -4.98 11.21
CA SER A 30 15.74 -4.61 12.62
C SER A 30 16.10 -5.80 13.51
N ALA A 31 15.51 -6.97 13.27
CA ALA A 31 15.83 -8.23 13.98
C ALA A 31 17.29 -8.66 13.80
N ALA A 32 17.92 -8.30 12.69
CA ALA A 32 19.34 -8.54 12.44
C ALA A 32 20.29 -7.52 13.13
N GLY A 33 19.75 -6.54 13.84
CA GLY A 33 20.52 -5.57 14.63
C GLY A 33 20.62 -4.16 14.02
N GLU A 34 19.83 -3.86 12.99
CA GLU A 34 19.77 -2.55 12.32
C GLU A 34 18.35 -1.91 12.42
N PRO A 35 17.88 -1.52 13.63
CA PRO A 35 16.53 -0.97 13.82
C PRO A 35 16.32 0.38 13.11
N ASP A 36 17.39 1.15 12.91
CA ASP A 36 17.36 2.48 12.29
C ASP A 36 17.50 2.45 10.76
N VAL A 37 17.36 1.27 10.13
CA VAL A 37 17.60 1.09 8.68
C VAL A 37 16.77 2.04 7.82
N MET A 38 15.54 2.33 8.20
CA MET A 38 14.65 3.20 7.44
C MET A 38 15.17 4.64 7.39
N GLU A 39 15.61 5.18 8.53
CA GLU A 39 16.17 6.53 8.61
C GLU A 39 17.55 6.61 7.94
N LYS A 40 18.38 5.58 8.11
CA LYS A 40 19.65 5.47 7.41
C LYS A 40 19.47 5.45 5.89
N LEU A 41 18.49 4.73 5.37
CA LEU A 41 18.20 4.68 3.94
C LEU A 41 17.69 6.01 3.39
N LYS A 42 16.89 6.78 4.13
CA LYS A 42 16.47 8.14 3.73
C LYS A 42 17.65 9.09 3.62
N SER A 43 18.59 9.02 4.56
CA SER A 43 19.77 9.89 4.57
C SER A 43 20.88 9.43 3.62
N GLY A 44 20.90 8.18 3.23
CA GLY A 44 21.92 7.54 2.41
C GLY A 44 22.71 6.50 3.20
N TYR A 45 22.46 5.22 2.94
CA TYR A 45 23.07 4.07 3.60
C TYR A 45 24.07 3.38 2.68
N GLU A 46 25.29 3.19 3.15
CA GLU A 46 26.32 2.47 2.40
C GLU A 46 26.29 0.97 2.70
N ALA A 47 26.09 0.16 1.67
CA ALA A 47 26.16 -1.30 1.75
C ALA A 47 26.84 -1.85 0.48
N ASN A 48 27.77 -2.77 0.65
CA ASN A 48 28.50 -3.42 -0.44
C ASN A 48 29.13 -2.44 -1.46
N GLY A 49 29.66 -1.32 -0.97
CA GLY A 49 30.31 -0.30 -1.81
C GLY A 49 29.34 0.53 -2.66
N LYS A 50 28.06 0.53 -2.31
CA LYS A 50 27.03 1.37 -2.94
C LYS A 50 26.28 2.15 -1.89
N THR A 51 25.94 3.39 -2.21
CA THR A 51 25.08 4.24 -1.38
C THR A 51 23.65 4.10 -1.85
N TYR A 52 22.76 3.72 -0.92
CA TYR A 52 21.32 3.60 -1.15
C TYR A 52 20.62 4.77 -0.47
N LYS A 53 20.06 5.68 -1.25
CA LYS A 53 19.15 6.72 -0.76
C LYS A 53 17.75 6.40 -1.29
N VAL A 54 16.91 5.83 -0.41
CA VAL A 54 15.58 5.31 -0.76
C VAL A 54 14.60 5.48 0.39
N HIS A 55 13.33 5.61 0.07
CA HIS A 55 12.22 5.47 1.00
C HIS A 55 11.70 4.02 0.95
N ILE A 56 11.37 3.45 2.10
CA ILE A 56 10.71 2.15 2.24
C ILE A 56 9.33 2.39 2.84
N ASP A 57 8.29 1.89 2.20
CA ASP A 57 6.90 2.05 2.64
C ASP A 57 6.48 1.00 3.68
N GLY A 58 7.38 0.09 4.04
CA GLY A 58 7.20 -0.88 5.10
C GLY A 58 7.36 -0.26 6.48
N TYR A 59 6.77 -0.90 7.49
CA TYR A 59 6.89 -0.53 8.89
C TYR A 59 7.63 -1.63 9.64
N ASP A 60 8.50 -1.26 10.57
CA ASP A 60 9.13 -2.23 11.48
C ASP A 60 8.10 -2.74 12.49
N MET A 61 7.84 -4.05 12.45
CA MET A 61 6.92 -4.71 13.36
C MET A 61 7.59 -5.15 14.67
N THR A 62 8.92 -4.99 14.80
CA THR A 62 9.68 -5.50 15.95
C THR A 62 9.11 -5.01 17.28
N PRO A 63 8.82 -3.71 17.52
CA PRO A 63 8.28 -3.24 18.78
C PRO A 63 6.94 -3.89 19.16
N TYR A 64 6.08 -4.13 18.16
CA TYR A 64 4.82 -4.82 18.37
C TYR A 64 5.03 -6.32 18.67
N LEU A 65 5.91 -6.98 17.93
CA LEU A 65 6.20 -8.41 18.10
C LEU A 65 6.91 -8.73 19.42
N THR A 66 7.71 -7.80 19.95
CA THR A 66 8.38 -7.91 21.25
C THR A 66 7.48 -7.54 22.43
N GLY A 67 6.30 -6.95 22.17
CA GLY A 67 5.38 -6.48 23.20
C GLY A 67 5.74 -5.11 23.79
N GLU A 68 6.64 -4.35 23.15
CA GLU A 68 6.97 -2.98 23.55
C GLU A 68 5.81 -2.02 23.26
N THR A 69 5.02 -2.30 22.22
CA THR A 69 3.81 -1.55 21.87
C THR A 69 2.60 -2.49 21.77
N GLU A 70 1.42 -1.98 22.17
CA GLU A 70 0.17 -2.75 22.10
C GLU A 70 -0.40 -2.77 20.68
N GLU A 71 -0.13 -1.73 19.90
CA GLU A 71 -0.64 -1.58 18.53
C GLU A 71 0.52 -1.52 17.53
N HIS A 72 0.27 -2.05 16.34
CA HIS A 72 1.20 -1.93 15.23
C HIS A 72 1.21 -0.48 14.70
N SER A 73 2.39 0.00 14.30
CA SER A 73 2.57 1.39 13.84
C SER A 73 1.94 1.71 12.48
N ARG A 74 1.43 0.71 11.76
CA ARG A 74 0.82 0.91 10.43
C ARG A 74 -0.58 1.52 10.54
N PRO A 75 -0.81 2.75 10.05
CA PRO A 75 -2.11 3.42 10.17
C PRO A 75 -3.16 2.86 9.20
N GLY A 76 -2.73 2.19 8.13
CA GLY A 76 -3.59 1.63 7.10
C GLY A 76 -2.81 0.97 5.98
N PHE A 77 -3.49 0.56 4.93
CA PHE A 77 -2.89 -0.11 3.78
C PHE A 77 -3.40 0.50 2.47
N LEU A 78 -2.50 0.81 1.54
CA LEU A 78 -2.83 1.30 0.20
C LEU A 78 -2.72 0.16 -0.81
N TYR A 79 -3.73 0.04 -1.66
CA TYR A 79 -3.78 -0.92 -2.77
C TYR A 79 -3.42 -0.20 -4.06
N PHE A 80 -2.50 -0.78 -4.83
CA PHE A 80 -2.01 -0.19 -6.07
C PHE A 80 -2.33 -1.08 -7.27
N SER A 81 -2.52 -0.44 -8.43
CA SER A 81 -2.47 -1.11 -9.73
C SER A 81 -1.02 -1.38 -10.13
N ASP A 82 -0.81 -2.17 -11.17
CA ASP A 82 0.49 -2.36 -11.83
C ASP A 82 0.99 -1.10 -12.57
N ASP A 83 0.12 -0.14 -12.81
CA ASP A 83 0.46 1.18 -13.33
C ASP A 83 0.85 2.19 -12.24
N GLY A 84 0.66 1.84 -10.96
CA GLY A 84 0.98 2.69 -9.82
C GLY A 84 -0.17 3.56 -9.33
N ASP A 85 -1.38 3.37 -9.85
CA ASP A 85 -2.57 4.09 -9.37
C ASP A 85 -3.00 3.57 -8.00
N ILE A 86 -3.48 4.46 -7.14
CA ILE A 86 -4.07 4.08 -5.87
C ILE A 86 -5.50 3.62 -6.11
N LEU A 87 -5.72 2.30 -6.05
CA LEU A 87 -7.04 1.69 -6.28
C LEU A 87 -7.96 1.82 -5.08
N ALA A 88 -7.41 1.61 -3.90
CA ALA A 88 -8.16 1.61 -2.65
C ALA A 88 -7.24 1.86 -1.47
N MET A 89 -7.84 2.09 -0.30
CA MET A 89 -7.15 2.07 0.97
C MET A 89 -7.93 1.29 2.01
N ARG A 90 -7.22 0.70 2.95
CA ARG A 90 -7.78 0.12 4.17
C ARG A 90 -7.40 0.97 5.37
N TYR A 91 -8.39 1.28 6.21
CA TYR A 91 -8.23 1.97 7.47
C TYR A 91 -9.02 1.21 8.55
N HIS A 92 -8.35 0.58 9.48
CA HIS A 92 -8.95 -0.37 10.43
C HIS A 92 -9.81 -1.44 9.71
N ASN A 93 -11.11 -1.48 9.99
CA ASN A 93 -12.07 -2.41 9.39
C ASN A 93 -12.69 -1.88 8.08
N TRP A 94 -12.34 -0.67 7.67
CA TRP A 94 -12.93 -0.03 6.52
C TRP A 94 -12.03 -0.11 5.31
N LYS A 95 -12.61 -0.36 4.16
CA LYS A 95 -11.96 -0.23 2.86
C LYS A 95 -12.67 0.84 2.07
N ILE A 96 -11.91 1.77 1.53
CA ILE A 96 -12.38 2.85 0.66
C ILE A 96 -11.79 2.60 -0.70
N VAL A 97 -12.65 2.48 -1.72
CA VAL A 97 -12.27 2.13 -3.09
C VAL A 97 -12.41 3.36 -3.97
N PHE A 98 -11.34 3.73 -4.67
CA PHE A 98 -11.27 4.88 -5.56
C PHE A 98 -11.39 4.50 -7.03
N MET A 99 -10.91 3.31 -7.37
CA MET A 99 -10.94 2.79 -8.74
C MET A 99 -11.35 1.33 -8.72
N GLU A 100 -12.06 0.89 -9.74
CA GLU A 100 -12.50 -0.49 -9.86
C GLU A 100 -12.33 -1.03 -11.27
N GLN A 101 -12.26 -2.35 -11.38
CA GLN A 101 -12.23 -3.06 -12.64
C GLN A 101 -13.63 -3.65 -12.92
N GLU A 102 -14.30 -3.15 -13.96
CA GLU A 102 -15.64 -3.64 -14.32
C GLU A 102 -15.62 -4.98 -15.05
N THR A 103 -14.48 -5.35 -15.63
CA THR A 103 -14.38 -6.55 -16.46
C THR A 103 -14.28 -7.79 -15.59
N LYS A 104 -15.11 -8.78 -15.93
CA LYS A 104 -15.08 -10.11 -15.28
C LYS A 104 -14.29 -11.08 -16.16
N GLY A 105 -13.40 -11.84 -15.55
CA GLY A 105 -12.63 -12.89 -16.21
C GLY A 105 -11.13 -12.65 -16.21
N THR A 106 -10.35 -13.68 -16.51
CA THR A 106 -8.91 -13.74 -16.26
C THR A 106 -8.08 -12.86 -17.21
N LEU A 107 -8.18 -13.07 -18.52
CA LEU A 107 -7.36 -12.32 -19.49
C LEU A 107 -7.86 -10.89 -19.71
N TYR A 108 -9.15 -10.66 -19.64
CA TYR A 108 -9.71 -9.33 -19.83
C TYR A 108 -9.29 -8.33 -18.76
N LEU A 109 -8.98 -8.78 -17.54
CA LEU A 109 -8.45 -7.93 -16.46
C LEU A 109 -7.15 -7.22 -16.87
N TRP A 110 -6.34 -7.84 -17.71
CA TRP A 110 -5.07 -7.28 -18.21
C TRP A 110 -5.26 -6.32 -19.39
N MET A 111 -6.38 -6.43 -20.07
CA MET A 111 -6.65 -5.66 -21.30
C MET A 111 -7.49 -4.40 -21.06
N HIS A 112 -8.16 -4.33 -19.93
CA HIS A 112 -9.04 -3.23 -19.61
C HIS A 112 -8.47 -2.35 -18.48
N PRO A 113 -8.59 -1.01 -18.61
CA PRO A 113 -8.12 -0.09 -17.57
C PRO A 113 -8.98 -0.17 -16.31
N PHE A 114 -8.42 0.27 -15.18
CA PHE A 114 -9.21 0.60 -14.01
C PHE A 114 -9.99 1.90 -14.25
N LEU A 115 -11.23 1.93 -13.76
CA LEU A 115 -12.11 3.09 -13.87
C LEU A 115 -12.12 3.87 -12.56
N THR A 116 -11.88 5.17 -12.64
CA THR A 116 -11.98 6.07 -11.49
C THR A 116 -13.42 6.27 -11.10
N LEU A 117 -13.76 5.98 -9.85
CA LEU A 117 -15.10 6.19 -9.31
C LEU A 117 -15.34 7.68 -9.05
N ARG A 118 -16.51 8.18 -9.45
CA ARG A 118 -16.92 9.55 -9.15
C ARG A 118 -17.11 9.78 -7.65
N THR A 119 -17.63 8.76 -6.96
CA THR A 119 -17.76 8.72 -5.51
C THR A 119 -17.09 7.43 -5.03
N PRO A 120 -16.12 7.51 -4.11
CA PRO A 120 -15.49 6.31 -3.59
C PRO A 120 -16.50 5.39 -2.92
N LYS A 121 -16.30 4.08 -3.05
CA LYS A 121 -17.08 3.07 -2.33
C LYS A 121 -16.50 2.86 -0.94
N ILE A 122 -17.35 2.55 0.04
CA ILE A 122 -16.97 2.27 1.42
C ILE A 122 -17.50 0.89 1.80
N PHE A 123 -16.60 0.03 2.27
CA PHE A 123 -16.94 -1.31 2.74
C PHE A 123 -16.45 -1.51 4.17
N ASN A 124 -17.27 -2.13 5.01
CA ASN A 124 -16.84 -2.60 6.32
C ASN A 124 -16.41 -4.06 6.20
N LEU A 125 -15.11 -4.33 6.12
CA LEU A 125 -14.56 -5.67 5.90
C LEU A 125 -14.86 -6.67 7.02
N ARG A 126 -15.35 -6.21 8.18
CA ARG A 126 -15.73 -7.08 9.28
C ARG A 126 -17.14 -7.67 9.09
N THR A 127 -18.06 -6.88 8.53
CA THR A 127 -19.44 -7.28 8.25
C THR A 127 -19.66 -7.71 6.82
N ASP A 128 -18.83 -7.23 5.90
CA ASP A 128 -18.86 -7.54 4.47
C ASP A 128 -17.44 -7.83 3.96
N PRO A 129 -16.85 -8.98 4.32
CA PRO A 129 -15.49 -9.34 3.92
C PRO A 129 -15.33 -9.62 2.41
N PHE A 130 -16.42 -9.78 1.68
CA PHE A 130 -16.44 -10.03 0.25
C PHE A 130 -16.82 -8.81 -0.59
N GLU A 131 -17.08 -7.67 0.05
CA GLU A 131 -17.39 -6.41 -0.63
C GLU A 131 -18.62 -6.49 -1.56
N TYR A 132 -19.69 -7.15 -1.08
CA TYR A 132 -20.95 -7.29 -1.81
C TYR A 132 -22.01 -6.25 -1.45
N ALA A 133 -21.74 -5.36 -0.51
CA ALA A 133 -22.72 -4.41 -0.01
C ALA A 133 -23.23 -3.43 -1.08
N ASP A 134 -22.46 -3.14 -2.10
CA ASP A 134 -22.85 -2.28 -3.23
C ASP A 134 -23.77 -2.99 -4.24
N ILE A 135 -23.83 -4.32 -4.23
CA ILE A 135 -24.62 -5.13 -5.19
C ILE A 135 -25.91 -5.63 -4.55
N THR A 136 -25.89 -5.99 -3.26
CA THR A 136 -26.97 -6.73 -2.61
C THR A 136 -27.94 -5.91 -1.78
N PRO A 137 -27.54 -4.94 -0.93
CA PRO A 137 -28.49 -4.21 -0.09
C PRO A 137 -29.02 -2.93 -0.76
N ASN A 138 -30.30 -2.66 -0.55
CA ASN A 138 -30.96 -1.44 -1.02
C ASN A 138 -30.49 -0.16 -0.32
N THR A 139 -29.81 -0.28 0.83
CA THR A 139 -29.42 0.83 1.71
C THR A 139 -27.93 1.16 1.64
N TYR A 140 -27.24 0.66 0.63
CA TYR A 140 -25.79 0.89 0.52
C TYR A 140 -25.41 2.37 0.43
N TYR A 141 -26.11 3.16 -0.38
CA TYR A 141 -25.87 4.60 -0.50
C TYR A 141 -26.18 5.36 0.79
N ASP A 142 -27.21 4.98 1.52
CA ASP A 142 -27.51 5.52 2.84
C ASP A 142 -26.37 5.22 3.83
N SER A 143 -25.78 4.04 3.72
CA SER A 143 -24.61 3.66 4.51
C SER A 143 -23.37 4.52 4.17
N ILE A 144 -23.09 4.78 2.90
CA ILE A 144 -22.01 5.70 2.49
C ILE A 144 -22.20 7.08 3.10
N LEU A 145 -23.40 7.66 2.99
CA LEU A 145 -23.71 8.99 3.55
C LEU A 145 -23.50 9.06 5.06
N ARG A 146 -23.83 7.98 5.78
CA ARG A 146 -23.61 7.91 7.24
C ARG A 146 -22.14 7.79 7.63
N HIS A 147 -21.29 7.29 6.72
CA HIS A 147 -19.89 7.02 6.96
C HIS A 147 -18.95 7.94 6.16
N GLU A 148 -19.47 9.04 5.61
CA GLU A 148 -18.69 10.02 4.84
C GLU A 148 -17.50 10.62 5.64
N TYR A 149 -17.61 10.67 6.97
CA TYR A 149 -16.52 11.10 7.84
C TYR A 149 -15.22 10.30 7.65
N LEU A 150 -15.30 9.08 7.12
CA LEU A 150 -14.14 8.23 6.82
C LEU A 150 -13.28 8.80 5.67
N PHE A 151 -13.83 9.70 4.85
CA PHE A 151 -13.03 10.34 3.80
C PHE A 151 -11.97 11.28 4.36
N VAL A 152 -12.16 11.82 5.57
CA VAL A 152 -11.16 12.70 6.21
C VAL A 152 -9.85 11.95 6.54
N PRO A 153 -9.87 10.87 7.33
CA PRO A 153 -8.67 10.08 7.56
C PRO A 153 -8.12 9.45 6.27
N ALA A 154 -8.99 9.12 5.30
CA ALA A 154 -8.56 8.62 4.01
C ALA A 154 -7.72 9.65 3.24
N GLN A 155 -8.20 10.87 3.12
CA GLN A 155 -7.46 11.95 2.46
C GLN A 155 -6.13 12.24 3.15
N LYS A 156 -6.11 12.20 4.49
CA LYS A 156 -4.87 12.39 5.24
C LYS A 156 -3.86 11.29 4.92
N LEU A 157 -4.25 10.03 5.02
CA LEU A 157 -3.35 8.89 4.81
C LEU A 157 -2.79 8.86 3.37
N VAL A 158 -3.64 9.11 2.38
CA VAL A 158 -3.21 9.21 0.97
C VAL A 158 -2.33 10.44 0.77
N GLY A 159 -2.65 11.57 1.37
CA GLY A 159 -1.86 12.80 1.30
C GLY A 159 -0.47 12.62 1.89
N ASP A 160 -0.37 12.09 3.11
CA ASP A 160 0.89 11.82 3.79
C ASP A 160 1.78 10.85 2.96
N PHE A 161 1.17 9.85 2.33
CA PHE A 161 1.89 8.94 1.44
C PHE A 161 2.40 9.65 0.18
N LEU A 162 1.56 10.44 -0.50
CA LEU A 162 1.95 11.16 -1.71
C LEU A 162 3.03 12.23 -1.43
N GLU A 163 3.08 12.77 -0.22
CA GLU A 163 4.13 13.71 0.17
C GLU A 163 5.53 13.09 0.11
N THR A 164 5.65 11.79 0.37
CA THR A 164 6.94 11.08 0.28
C THR A 164 7.53 11.14 -1.12
N PHE A 165 6.69 11.23 -2.16
CA PHE A 165 7.14 11.32 -3.55
C PHE A 165 7.79 12.64 -3.94
N LYS A 166 7.66 13.68 -3.12
CA LYS A 166 8.36 14.96 -3.34
C LYS A 166 9.87 14.79 -3.21
N GLU A 167 10.30 13.97 -2.25
CA GLU A 167 11.73 13.68 -2.02
C GLU A 167 12.17 12.38 -2.71
N PHE A 168 11.28 11.36 -2.73
CA PHE A 168 11.55 10.03 -3.27
C PHE A 168 10.57 9.70 -4.38
N PRO A 169 10.75 10.23 -5.61
CA PRO A 169 9.83 10.00 -6.71
C PRO A 169 9.73 8.51 -7.08
N PRO A 170 8.58 8.06 -7.61
CA PRO A 170 8.38 6.69 -8.02
C PRO A 170 9.46 6.23 -9.01
N ARG A 171 10.01 5.05 -8.80
CA ARG A 171 11.02 4.46 -9.70
C ARG A 171 10.43 3.46 -10.67
N GLN A 172 9.30 2.88 -10.32
CA GLN A 172 8.58 1.95 -11.17
C GLN A 172 7.88 2.73 -12.28
N LYS A 173 7.97 2.24 -13.49
CA LYS A 173 7.21 2.74 -14.64
C LYS A 173 5.88 1.99 -14.70
N ALA A 174 4.86 2.66 -15.24
CA ALA A 174 3.59 2.04 -15.55
C ALA A 174 3.79 0.79 -16.42
N ALA A 175 2.99 -0.26 -16.16
CA ALA A 175 3.01 -1.49 -16.95
C ALA A 175 2.22 -1.32 -18.27
N SER A 176 1.26 -0.40 -18.29
CA SER A 176 0.47 -0.08 -19.47
C SER A 176 1.30 0.52 -20.60
N PHE A 177 0.97 0.13 -21.82
CA PHE A 177 1.62 0.67 -23.00
C PHE A 177 1.20 2.12 -23.23
N SER A 178 2.19 3.01 -23.36
CA SER A 178 2.01 4.42 -23.64
C SER A 178 2.80 4.84 -24.88
N LEU A 179 2.14 5.56 -25.81
CA LEU A 179 2.81 6.13 -26.97
C LEU A 179 3.85 7.20 -26.59
N SER A 180 3.64 7.92 -25.50
CA SER A 180 4.60 8.88 -24.96
C SER A 180 5.92 8.22 -24.57
N ASP A 181 5.86 7.04 -23.93
CA ASP A 181 7.07 6.29 -23.55
C ASP A 181 7.88 5.82 -24.74
N VAL A 182 7.21 5.50 -25.85
CA VAL A 182 7.88 5.14 -27.12
C VAL A 182 8.57 6.35 -27.72
N LEU A 183 7.90 7.51 -27.73
CA LEU A 183 8.48 8.76 -28.23
C LEU A 183 9.68 9.20 -27.40
N ASP A 184 9.60 9.14 -26.08
CA ASP A 184 10.71 9.47 -25.18
C ASP A 184 11.92 8.56 -25.39
N LYS A 185 11.70 7.26 -25.60
CA LYS A 185 12.75 6.31 -25.95
C LYS A 185 13.42 6.62 -27.30
N LEU A 186 12.63 7.00 -28.30
CA LEU A 186 13.16 7.39 -29.62
C LEU A 186 13.97 8.67 -29.55
N GLN A 187 13.52 9.67 -28.78
CA GLN A 187 14.24 10.93 -28.57
C GLN A 187 15.53 10.74 -27.77
N SER A 188 15.54 9.85 -26.78
CA SER A 188 16.74 9.55 -25.98
C SER A 188 17.78 8.77 -26.77
N SER A 189 17.36 7.84 -27.66
CA SER A 189 18.27 7.09 -28.53
C SER A 189 18.86 7.92 -29.65
N GLY A 190 18.17 8.99 -30.10
CA GLY A 190 18.69 9.91 -31.11
C GLY A 190 19.73 10.93 -30.61
N ARG A 191 19.94 11.04 -29.29
CA ARG A 191 20.95 11.92 -28.68
C ARG A 191 22.28 11.24 -28.36
N SER A 192 22.43 9.97 -28.67
CA SER A 192 23.64 9.16 -28.36
C SER A 192 24.56 8.94 -29.60
N ASN A 193 24.48 9.75 -30.64
CA ASN A 193 25.38 9.78 -31.77
C ASN A 193 26.14 11.10 -31.85
#